data_6fc98b9324dd9f1530cae2465c975e1b
#
_entry.id   6fc98b9324dd9f1530cae2465c975e1b
#
_cell.length_a   1.000
_cell.length_b   1.000
_cell.length_c   1.000
_cell.angle_alpha   90.00
_cell.angle_beta   90.00
_cell.angle_gamma   90.00
#
_symmetry.space_group_name_H-M   'P 1'
#
loop_
_entity.id
_entity.type
_entity.pdbx_description
1 polymer ?
#
loop_
_entity_poly.entity_id
_entity_poly.type
_entity_poly.pdbx_seq_one_letter_code
_entity_poly.pdbx_strand_id
1 'polypeptide(L)'
;MLNGKKVAYYTLGCKLNFSETSTISRQLDNIGFVKTNFDNKADLYVINTCSVTENANKECRRIIRKVKKTAPESMVVITGCYAQLKPESISAIDGVDMVVGANDKFKIPDLLKNYKSKTTEIHGCSINNLDYHSSFSLNDRTRSFLKIQDGCDYTCSYCTIPFARGKSRCDSIENIISNASKIAKNGIKEIVITGVNIGDYRYEDKKFIDVIKALEKVKGITRYRISSIEPNLITDEIIEFVKKSSKFMPHFHIPLQSGSDVILAKMRRRYNSELYRNKILKIYNEIPNVSIGVDVIVGFPDESDIEFKKSMNFIKDLPVSYLHVFSYSERENTKALLLKNPVDKHKRSERSKILRMLSSKLQRNFYLKSLGATKNVLFEQEDKNGFLFGFTENYIKIKVPYNKTLSKTQQEVFITDYNDDLTMNVKLLEECIQQ
;
A
#
# COMPACT_ATOMS: atom_id res chain seq x y z
N MET A 1 -7.29 -34.94 6.29
CA MET A 1 -6.83 -34.18 7.48
C MET A 1 -5.90 -33.06 7.01
N LEU A 2 -6.15 -31.81 7.40
CA LEU A 2 -5.35 -30.64 6.98
C LEU A 2 -4.22 -30.30 7.96
N ASN A 3 -4.26 -30.91 9.16
CA ASN A 3 -3.31 -30.65 10.23
C ASN A 3 -1.87 -31.07 9.86
N GLY A 4 -0.91 -30.18 10.09
CA GLY A 4 0.51 -30.39 9.75
C GLY A 4 0.89 -30.11 8.30
N LYS A 5 -0.07 -29.87 7.40
CA LYS A 5 0.21 -29.49 6.02
C LYS A 5 0.88 -28.13 5.93
N LYS A 6 1.85 -27.99 5.02
CA LYS A 6 2.58 -26.74 4.80
C LYS A 6 1.82 -25.79 3.88
N VAL A 7 1.80 -24.50 4.22
CA VAL A 7 1.24 -23.45 3.37
C VAL A 7 2.24 -22.35 3.13
N ALA A 8 2.32 -21.90 1.88
CA ALA A 8 3.14 -20.77 1.45
C ALA A 8 2.26 -19.67 0.85
N TYR A 9 2.67 -18.42 1.05
CA TYR A 9 1.91 -17.24 0.61
C TYR A 9 2.75 -16.38 -0.32
N TYR A 10 2.11 -15.86 -1.36
CA TYR A 10 2.68 -14.82 -2.21
C TYR A 10 1.68 -13.68 -2.37
N THR A 11 2.11 -12.47 -2.03
CA THR A 11 1.22 -11.30 -2.09
C THR A 11 1.75 -10.28 -3.08
N LEU A 12 0.98 -10.04 -4.12
CA LEU A 12 1.19 -8.96 -5.08
C LEU A 12 0.33 -7.75 -4.70
N GLY A 13 0.85 -6.56 -4.94
CA GLY A 13 0.09 -5.31 -4.90
C GLY A 13 0.22 -4.50 -3.62
N CYS A 14 -0.90 -4.08 -3.05
CA CYS A 14 -0.97 -3.01 -2.07
C CYS A 14 -1.00 -3.50 -0.61
N LYS A 15 -0.93 -2.54 0.31
CA LYS A 15 -1.01 -2.77 1.77
C LYS A 15 -2.29 -3.51 2.18
N LEU A 16 -3.41 -3.30 1.45
CA LEU A 16 -4.66 -4.06 1.65
C LEU A 16 -4.46 -5.55 1.38
N ASN A 17 -3.87 -5.92 0.25
CA ASN A 17 -3.60 -7.32 -0.07
C ASN A 17 -2.71 -7.96 1.00
N PHE A 18 -1.71 -7.24 1.52
CA PHE A 18 -0.86 -7.74 2.60
C PHE A 18 -1.63 -7.97 3.91
N SER A 19 -2.51 -7.05 4.31
CA SER A 19 -3.34 -7.23 5.51
C SER A 19 -4.31 -8.41 5.36
N GLU A 20 -4.87 -8.60 4.16
CA GLU A 20 -5.78 -9.69 3.82
C GLU A 20 -5.05 -11.04 3.84
N THR A 21 -3.89 -11.15 3.18
CA THR A 21 -3.07 -12.39 3.21
C THR A 21 -2.67 -12.77 4.62
N SER A 22 -2.24 -11.80 5.44
CA SER A 22 -1.86 -12.05 6.83
C SER A 22 -3.05 -12.54 7.67
N THR A 23 -4.26 -12.05 7.39
CA THR A 23 -5.48 -12.54 8.05
C THR A 23 -5.83 -13.95 7.60
N ILE A 24 -5.77 -14.25 6.30
CA ILE A 24 -5.97 -15.60 5.76
C ILE A 24 -4.93 -16.58 6.34
N SER A 25 -3.68 -16.14 6.49
CA SER A 25 -2.62 -16.96 7.11
C SER A 25 -3.01 -17.38 8.52
N ARG A 26 -3.42 -16.43 9.37
CA ARG A 26 -3.86 -16.77 10.75
C ARG A 26 -5.09 -17.67 10.79
N GLN A 27 -6.02 -17.52 9.83
CA GLN A 27 -7.17 -18.42 9.74
C GLN A 27 -6.76 -19.84 9.35
N LEU A 28 -5.78 -19.99 8.46
CA LEU A 28 -5.24 -21.30 8.06
C LEU A 28 -4.39 -21.93 9.17
N ASP A 29 -3.60 -21.13 9.90
CA ASP A 29 -2.87 -21.57 11.08
C ASP A 29 -3.84 -22.16 12.14
N ASN A 30 -5.00 -21.51 12.37
CA ASN A 30 -6.02 -21.99 13.31
C ASN A 30 -6.64 -23.33 12.95
N ILE A 31 -6.59 -23.75 11.69
CA ILE A 31 -7.07 -25.08 11.24
C ILE A 31 -5.92 -26.08 11.01
N GLY A 32 -4.70 -25.74 11.49
CA GLY A 32 -3.57 -26.65 11.59
C GLY A 32 -2.57 -26.61 10.43
N PHE A 33 -2.67 -25.66 9.49
CA PHE A 33 -1.59 -25.45 8.51
C PHE A 33 -0.36 -24.84 9.16
N VAL A 34 0.83 -25.21 8.65
CA VAL A 34 2.12 -24.68 9.09
C VAL A 34 2.68 -23.78 7.99
N LYS A 35 2.88 -22.49 8.31
CA LYS A 35 3.47 -21.53 7.36
C LYS A 35 4.90 -21.89 7.02
N THR A 36 5.25 -21.85 5.73
CA THR A 36 6.63 -22.04 5.22
C THR A 36 7.01 -20.91 4.25
N ASN A 37 8.32 -20.81 3.93
CA ASN A 37 8.79 -19.86 2.93
C ASN A 37 8.27 -20.24 1.55
N PHE A 38 7.99 -19.23 0.73
CA PHE A 38 7.42 -19.41 -0.60
C PHE A 38 8.31 -20.26 -1.55
N ASP A 39 9.62 -20.18 -1.38
CA ASP A 39 10.58 -20.94 -2.19
C ASP A 39 10.74 -22.41 -1.76
N ASN A 40 10.17 -22.78 -0.62
CA ASN A 40 10.12 -24.17 -0.15
C ASN A 40 8.91 -24.89 -0.74
N LYS A 41 8.99 -26.23 -0.83
CA LYS A 41 7.82 -27.03 -1.17
C LYS A 41 6.76 -26.92 -0.08
N ALA A 42 5.51 -26.66 -0.48
CA ALA A 42 4.34 -26.59 0.37
C ALA A 42 3.20 -27.42 -0.24
N ASP A 43 2.25 -27.86 0.59
CA ASP A 43 1.05 -28.57 0.15
C ASP A 43 0.02 -27.61 -0.44
N LEU A 44 0.03 -26.35 0.03
CA LEU A 44 -0.89 -25.30 -0.38
C LEU A 44 -0.11 -24.02 -0.68
N TYR A 45 -0.42 -23.39 -1.80
CA TYR A 45 0.03 -22.03 -2.12
C TYR A 45 -1.18 -21.09 -2.23
N VAL A 46 -1.17 -20.02 -1.46
CA VAL A 46 -2.17 -18.95 -1.54
C VAL A 46 -1.53 -17.71 -2.16
N ILE A 47 -1.98 -17.35 -3.37
CA ILE A 47 -1.45 -16.21 -4.14
C ILE A 47 -2.50 -15.10 -4.16
N ASN A 48 -2.23 -14.01 -3.45
CA ASN A 48 -3.08 -12.81 -3.44
C ASN A 48 -2.61 -11.84 -4.53
N THR A 49 -3.48 -11.55 -5.48
CA THR A 49 -3.15 -10.93 -6.76
C THR A 49 -3.53 -9.46 -6.84
N CYS A 50 -2.78 -8.72 -7.67
CA CYS A 50 -3.06 -7.33 -8.01
C CYS A 50 -3.42 -7.20 -9.49
N SER A 51 -4.27 -6.22 -9.84
CA SER A 51 -4.67 -5.94 -11.23
C SER A 51 -4.56 -4.45 -11.61
N VAL A 52 -3.74 -3.70 -10.88
CA VAL A 52 -3.58 -2.26 -11.19
C VAL A 52 -2.78 -2.04 -12.47
N THR A 53 -1.84 -2.94 -12.80
CA THR A 53 -1.01 -2.86 -14.01
C THR A 53 -0.94 -4.20 -14.73
N GLU A 54 -0.70 -4.18 -16.06
CA GLU A 54 -0.49 -5.41 -16.84
C GLU A 54 0.73 -6.21 -16.37
N ASN A 55 1.75 -5.51 -15.87
CA ASN A 55 2.92 -6.18 -15.29
C ASN A 55 2.55 -7.02 -14.06
N ALA A 56 1.59 -6.57 -13.23
CA ALA A 56 1.11 -7.35 -12.10
C ALA A 56 0.40 -8.64 -12.55
N ASN A 57 -0.37 -8.58 -13.66
CA ASN A 57 -1.01 -9.76 -14.23
C ASN A 57 0.02 -10.75 -14.80
N LYS A 58 1.06 -10.24 -15.50
CA LYS A 58 2.17 -11.08 -16.01
C LYS A 58 2.91 -11.76 -14.87
N GLU A 59 3.20 -11.01 -13.81
CA GLU A 59 3.89 -11.55 -12.64
C GLU A 59 3.06 -12.64 -11.95
N CYS A 60 1.75 -12.45 -11.81
CA CYS A 60 0.84 -13.48 -11.27
C CYS A 60 0.98 -14.80 -12.06
N ARG A 61 0.88 -14.74 -13.39
CA ARG A 61 1.05 -15.92 -14.25
C ARG A 61 2.42 -16.57 -14.11
N ARG A 62 3.48 -15.76 -13.98
CA ARG A 62 4.84 -16.25 -13.76
C ARG A 62 4.97 -17.01 -12.45
N ILE A 63 4.39 -16.49 -11.37
CA ILE A 63 4.41 -17.10 -10.04
C ILE A 63 3.67 -18.43 -10.04
N ILE A 64 2.49 -18.52 -10.65
CA ILE A 64 1.71 -19.78 -10.75
C ILE A 64 2.56 -20.84 -11.44
N ARG A 65 3.17 -20.53 -12.60
CA ARG A 65 4.05 -21.47 -13.32
C ARG A 65 5.27 -21.88 -12.48
N LYS A 66 5.88 -20.95 -11.74
CA LYS A 66 6.99 -21.26 -10.83
C LYS A 66 6.56 -22.28 -9.78
N VAL A 67 5.40 -22.08 -9.14
CA VAL A 67 4.88 -23.00 -8.12
C VAL A 67 4.69 -24.40 -8.69
N LYS A 68 4.00 -24.52 -9.82
CA LYS A 68 3.74 -25.86 -10.43
C LYS A 68 5.02 -26.56 -10.91
N LYS A 69 6.03 -25.82 -11.33
CA LYS A 69 7.34 -26.40 -11.64
C LYS A 69 8.06 -26.93 -10.39
N THR A 70 7.92 -26.23 -9.24
CA THR A 70 8.63 -26.58 -8.00
C THR A 70 7.88 -27.64 -7.18
N ALA A 71 6.55 -27.59 -7.19
CA ALA A 71 5.65 -28.44 -6.41
C ALA A 71 4.41 -28.81 -7.25
N PRO A 72 4.52 -29.76 -8.20
CA PRO A 72 3.44 -30.11 -9.14
C PRO A 72 2.14 -30.55 -8.44
N GLU A 73 2.27 -31.29 -7.35
CA GLU A 73 1.13 -31.87 -6.59
C GLU A 73 0.50 -30.88 -5.59
N SER A 74 1.07 -29.66 -5.46
CA SER A 74 0.54 -28.69 -4.52
C SER A 74 -0.79 -28.10 -4.98
N MET A 75 -1.65 -27.80 -4.05
CA MET A 75 -2.87 -27.01 -4.31
C MET A 75 -2.52 -25.53 -4.47
N VAL A 76 -3.10 -24.89 -5.47
CA VAL A 76 -2.89 -23.46 -5.76
C VAL A 76 -4.22 -22.70 -5.70
N VAL A 77 -4.33 -21.83 -4.72
CA VAL A 77 -5.48 -20.94 -4.51
C VAL A 77 -5.11 -19.53 -4.91
N ILE A 78 -5.85 -18.95 -5.84
CA ILE A 78 -5.64 -17.58 -6.33
C ILE A 78 -6.76 -16.69 -5.80
N THR A 79 -6.39 -15.56 -5.18
CA THR A 79 -7.34 -14.54 -4.71
C THR A 79 -6.86 -13.13 -5.06
N GLY A 80 -7.62 -12.10 -4.69
CA GLY A 80 -7.27 -10.69 -4.88
C GLY A 80 -7.90 -10.04 -6.10
N CYS A 81 -7.41 -8.83 -6.46
CA CYS A 81 -8.07 -8.01 -7.49
C CYS A 81 -8.05 -8.63 -8.89
N TYR A 82 -6.99 -9.35 -9.26
CA TYR A 82 -6.94 -10.02 -10.57
C TYR A 82 -7.86 -11.22 -10.60
N ALA A 83 -7.90 -12.03 -9.53
CA ALA A 83 -8.84 -13.15 -9.38
C ALA A 83 -10.30 -12.66 -9.51
N GLN A 84 -10.62 -11.53 -8.91
CA GLN A 84 -11.95 -10.93 -8.98
C GLN A 84 -12.33 -10.46 -10.39
N LEU A 85 -11.38 -9.82 -11.11
CA LEU A 85 -11.67 -9.20 -12.41
C LEU A 85 -11.65 -10.17 -13.59
N LYS A 86 -10.92 -11.26 -13.48
CA LYS A 86 -10.65 -12.21 -14.57
C LYS A 86 -10.64 -13.66 -14.06
N PRO A 87 -11.70 -14.11 -13.33
CA PRO A 87 -11.69 -15.44 -12.72
C PRO A 87 -11.54 -16.56 -13.75
N GLU A 88 -12.25 -16.46 -14.90
CA GLU A 88 -12.19 -17.47 -15.97
C GLU A 88 -10.80 -17.55 -16.60
N SER A 89 -10.17 -16.38 -16.82
CA SER A 89 -8.82 -16.34 -17.39
C SER A 89 -7.76 -16.94 -16.46
N ILE A 90 -7.99 -16.86 -15.14
CA ILE A 90 -7.08 -17.45 -14.15
C ILE A 90 -7.39 -18.93 -13.96
N SER A 91 -8.65 -19.33 -13.94
CA SER A 91 -9.02 -20.75 -13.82
C SER A 91 -8.55 -21.59 -15.00
N ALA A 92 -8.40 -20.98 -16.17
CA ALA A 92 -7.84 -21.62 -17.37
C ALA A 92 -6.30 -21.77 -17.33
N ILE A 93 -5.61 -21.22 -16.32
CA ILE A 93 -4.16 -21.42 -16.17
C ILE A 93 -3.91 -22.81 -15.59
N ASP A 94 -3.14 -23.62 -16.31
CA ASP A 94 -2.79 -24.95 -15.85
C ASP A 94 -2.15 -24.92 -14.45
N GLY A 95 -2.69 -25.76 -13.57
CA GLY A 95 -2.25 -25.88 -12.19
C GLY A 95 -2.89 -24.91 -11.20
N VAL A 96 -3.92 -24.15 -11.58
CA VAL A 96 -4.78 -23.46 -10.61
C VAL A 96 -5.88 -24.39 -10.17
N ASP A 97 -6.04 -24.58 -8.87
CA ASP A 97 -7.06 -25.46 -8.30
C ASP A 97 -8.30 -24.67 -7.83
N MET A 98 -8.11 -23.44 -7.36
CA MET A 98 -9.20 -22.61 -6.87
C MET A 98 -8.98 -21.13 -7.14
N VAL A 99 -10.00 -20.42 -7.60
CA VAL A 99 -10.04 -18.97 -7.77
C VAL A 99 -11.07 -18.40 -6.81
N VAL A 100 -10.65 -17.51 -5.91
CA VAL A 100 -11.51 -16.96 -4.86
C VAL A 100 -11.59 -15.44 -4.97
N GLY A 101 -12.78 -14.94 -5.26
CA GLY A 101 -13.06 -13.51 -5.39
C GLY A 101 -13.19 -12.79 -4.05
N ALA A 102 -13.57 -11.51 -4.15
CA ALA A 102 -13.60 -10.60 -3.01
C ALA A 102 -14.58 -11.01 -1.91
N ASN A 103 -15.69 -11.67 -2.28
CA ASN A 103 -16.73 -12.07 -1.34
C ASN A 103 -16.33 -13.23 -0.42
N ASP A 104 -15.56 -14.18 -0.97
CA ASP A 104 -15.27 -15.43 -0.26
C ASP A 104 -13.81 -15.61 0.16
N LYS A 105 -12.94 -14.61 -0.10
CA LYS A 105 -11.50 -14.72 0.22
C LYS A 105 -11.19 -15.07 1.69
N PHE A 106 -12.03 -14.64 2.63
CA PHE A 106 -11.86 -14.98 4.04
C PHE A 106 -12.56 -16.30 4.44
N LYS A 107 -13.25 -16.95 3.49
CA LYS A 107 -13.81 -18.29 3.63
C LYS A 107 -12.90 -19.39 3.07
N ILE A 108 -11.70 -19.04 2.59
CA ILE A 108 -10.72 -20.01 2.07
C ILE A 108 -10.53 -21.22 2.98
N PRO A 109 -10.42 -21.10 4.33
CA PRO A 109 -10.30 -22.26 5.21
C PRO A 109 -11.47 -23.24 5.09
N ASP A 110 -12.71 -22.77 4.94
CA ASP A 110 -13.89 -23.61 4.83
C ASP A 110 -14.03 -24.19 3.42
N LEU A 111 -13.67 -23.43 2.39
CA LEU A 111 -13.61 -23.93 1.01
C LEU A 111 -12.62 -25.10 0.89
N LEU A 112 -11.44 -24.99 1.53
CA LEU A 112 -10.43 -26.05 1.56
C LEU A 112 -10.89 -27.33 2.25
N LYS A 113 -11.71 -27.25 3.32
CA LYS A 113 -12.28 -28.43 3.99
C LYS A 113 -13.22 -29.20 3.07
N ASN A 114 -13.92 -28.49 2.21
CA ASN A 114 -14.95 -29.04 1.32
C ASN A 114 -14.44 -29.36 -0.08
N TYR A 115 -13.19 -29.01 -0.39
CA TYR A 115 -12.59 -29.22 -1.71
C TYR A 115 -12.45 -30.71 -2.02
N LYS A 116 -13.14 -31.17 -3.04
CA LYS A 116 -13.11 -32.57 -3.53
C LYS A 116 -12.87 -32.69 -5.03
N SER A 117 -12.84 -31.57 -5.72
CA SER A 117 -12.82 -31.53 -7.18
C SER A 117 -11.42 -31.81 -7.75
N LYS A 118 -11.39 -32.43 -8.94
CA LYS A 118 -10.21 -32.48 -9.81
C LYS A 118 -10.20 -31.35 -10.85
N THR A 119 -11.24 -30.50 -10.84
CA THR A 119 -11.38 -29.35 -11.74
C THR A 119 -11.23 -28.06 -10.97
N THR A 120 -10.75 -27.00 -11.62
CA THR A 120 -10.62 -25.68 -11.01
C THR A 120 -11.97 -25.13 -10.56
N GLU A 121 -12.09 -24.74 -9.28
CA GLU A 121 -13.29 -24.14 -8.72
C GLU A 121 -13.19 -22.61 -8.69
N ILE A 122 -14.32 -21.92 -8.95
CA ILE A 122 -14.42 -20.45 -8.87
C ILE A 122 -15.46 -20.09 -7.82
N HIS A 123 -15.06 -19.29 -6.82
CA HIS A 123 -15.90 -18.90 -5.70
C HIS A 123 -15.94 -17.38 -5.49
N GLY A 124 -17.11 -16.85 -5.12
CA GLY A 124 -17.26 -15.49 -4.57
C GLY A 124 -16.84 -14.34 -5.48
N CYS A 125 -16.88 -14.52 -6.81
CA CYS A 125 -16.51 -13.48 -7.78
C CYS A 125 -17.65 -12.49 -8.12
N SER A 126 -18.81 -12.57 -7.46
CA SER A 126 -19.84 -11.53 -7.55
C SER A 126 -19.42 -10.29 -6.77
N ILE A 127 -19.65 -9.11 -7.36
CA ILE A 127 -19.35 -7.81 -6.73
C ILE A 127 -20.55 -7.21 -6.01
N ASN A 128 -21.72 -7.84 -6.12
CA ASN A 128 -22.95 -7.38 -5.51
C ASN A 128 -22.96 -7.76 -4.02
N ASN A 129 -23.38 -6.84 -3.16
CA ASN A 129 -23.56 -7.05 -1.72
C ASN A 129 -22.32 -7.60 -0.99
N LEU A 130 -21.19 -6.96 -1.20
CA LEU A 130 -19.95 -7.29 -0.48
C LEU A 130 -20.02 -6.77 0.96
N ASP A 131 -19.85 -7.67 1.92
CA ASP A 131 -19.67 -7.32 3.33
C ASP A 131 -18.26 -6.73 3.59
N TYR A 132 -18.17 -5.94 4.67
CA TYR A 132 -16.85 -5.53 5.15
C TYR A 132 -16.23 -6.65 6.00
N HIS A 133 -14.99 -6.98 5.71
CA HIS A 133 -14.21 -7.92 6.49
C HIS A 133 -12.97 -7.21 7.07
N SER A 134 -12.86 -7.18 8.38
CA SER A 134 -11.67 -6.66 9.07
C SER A 134 -10.42 -7.43 8.68
N SER A 135 -9.34 -6.72 8.45
CA SER A 135 -8.02 -7.36 8.24
C SER A 135 -6.87 -6.49 8.75
N PHE A 136 -5.85 -7.14 9.26
CA PHE A 136 -4.60 -6.50 9.66
C PHE A 136 -3.43 -7.46 9.50
N SER A 137 -2.23 -6.92 9.25
CA SER A 137 -1.02 -7.74 9.18
C SER A 137 -0.40 -7.88 10.58
N LEU A 138 0.15 -9.07 10.86
CA LEU A 138 0.78 -9.37 12.13
C LEU A 138 1.98 -10.29 11.92
N ASN A 139 3.12 -9.94 12.54
CA ASN A 139 4.36 -10.71 12.53
C ASN A 139 5.05 -10.91 11.16
N ASP A 140 4.50 -10.34 10.10
CA ASP A 140 5.07 -10.45 8.75
C ASP A 140 6.12 -9.35 8.47
N ARG A 141 6.05 -8.23 9.19
CA ARG A 141 6.89 -7.03 9.02
C ARG A 141 7.04 -6.27 10.34
N THR A 142 7.93 -5.30 10.37
CA THR A 142 8.11 -4.39 11.51
C THR A 142 6.88 -3.53 11.79
N ARG A 143 6.13 -3.17 10.74
CA ARG A 143 4.91 -2.36 10.80
C ARG A 143 3.69 -3.21 10.47
N SER A 144 2.55 -2.92 11.11
CA SER A 144 1.27 -3.54 10.79
C SER A 144 0.46 -2.65 9.83
N PHE A 145 -0.20 -3.27 8.86
CA PHE A 145 -1.22 -2.64 8.01
C PHE A 145 -2.59 -2.94 8.59
N LEU A 146 -3.32 -1.91 9.01
CA LEU A 146 -4.66 -2.03 9.57
C LEU A 146 -5.68 -1.52 8.55
N LYS A 147 -6.49 -2.40 8.00
CA LYS A 147 -7.56 -2.06 7.07
C LYS A 147 -8.73 -1.46 7.86
N ILE A 148 -9.12 -0.22 7.51
CA ILE A 148 -10.28 0.47 8.08
C ILE A 148 -11.39 0.70 7.07
N GLN A 149 -11.07 0.61 5.76
CA GLN A 149 -11.97 0.90 4.66
C GLN A 149 -11.60 0.02 3.45
N ASP A 150 -12.59 -0.39 2.65
CA ASP A 150 -12.42 -1.17 1.42
C ASP A 150 -13.42 -0.68 0.35
N GLY A 151 -13.08 -0.92 -0.94
CA GLY A 151 -13.88 -0.44 -2.08
C GLY A 151 -13.78 1.08 -2.29
N CYS A 152 -14.48 1.61 -3.30
CA CYS A 152 -14.43 3.04 -3.64
C CYS A 152 -15.64 3.46 -4.46
N ASP A 153 -16.26 4.59 -4.10
CA ASP A 153 -17.39 5.20 -4.82
C ASP A 153 -16.94 6.24 -5.85
N TYR A 154 -15.63 6.44 -6.01
CA TYR A 154 -15.10 7.29 -7.08
C TYR A 154 -15.10 6.53 -8.40
N THR A 155 -15.50 7.23 -9.46
CA THR A 155 -15.59 6.70 -10.81
C THR A 155 -14.47 7.23 -11.71
N CYS A 156 -13.24 7.24 -11.20
CA CYS A 156 -12.07 7.65 -11.97
C CYS A 156 -12.00 6.86 -13.28
N SER A 157 -11.77 7.55 -14.41
CA SER A 157 -11.94 6.98 -15.74
C SER A 157 -10.99 5.82 -16.06
N TYR A 158 -9.88 5.69 -15.33
CA TYR A 158 -8.85 4.67 -15.53
C TYR A 158 -8.86 3.55 -14.48
N CYS A 159 -9.71 3.66 -13.46
CA CYS A 159 -9.60 2.82 -12.26
C CYS A 159 -10.50 1.59 -12.33
N THR A 160 -9.92 0.44 -12.01
CA THR A 160 -10.63 -0.85 -11.94
C THR A 160 -11.06 -1.23 -10.52
N ILE A 161 -10.72 -0.45 -9.52
CA ILE A 161 -10.99 -0.79 -8.12
C ILE A 161 -12.48 -0.97 -7.81
N PRO A 162 -13.41 -0.13 -8.32
CA PRO A 162 -14.83 -0.37 -8.09
C PRO A 162 -15.31 -1.73 -8.63
N PHE A 163 -14.72 -2.22 -9.72
CA PHE A 163 -15.03 -3.54 -10.27
C PHE A 163 -14.38 -4.69 -9.49
N ALA A 164 -13.21 -4.43 -8.86
CA ALA A 164 -12.47 -5.44 -8.12
C ALA A 164 -12.85 -5.53 -6.65
N ARG A 165 -13.31 -4.42 -6.05
CA ARG A 165 -13.54 -4.30 -4.60
C ARG A 165 -14.92 -3.74 -4.24
N GLY A 166 -15.73 -3.36 -5.23
CA GLY A 166 -17.08 -2.83 -5.02
C GLY A 166 -17.11 -1.43 -4.42
N LYS A 167 -18.27 -1.08 -3.88
CA LYS A 167 -18.54 0.20 -3.22
C LYS A 167 -17.74 0.37 -1.93
N SER A 168 -17.58 1.61 -1.48
CA SER A 168 -16.93 1.97 -0.22
C SER A 168 -17.63 1.33 0.97
N ARG A 169 -16.87 0.66 1.83
CA ARG A 169 -17.31 -0.02 3.05
C ARG A 169 -16.29 0.20 4.13
N CYS A 170 -16.75 0.39 5.36
CA CYS A 170 -15.87 0.71 6.49
C CYS A 170 -16.13 -0.22 7.68
N ASP A 171 -15.12 -0.34 8.53
CA ASP A 171 -15.25 -1.04 9.83
C ASP A 171 -15.80 -0.09 10.89
N SER A 172 -16.37 -0.63 11.96
CA SER A 172 -16.70 0.19 13.12
C SER A 172 -15.46 0.67 13.86
N ILE A 173 -15.56 1.79 14.58
CA ILE A 173 -14.43 2.31 15.37
C ILE A 173 -14.04 1.31 16.46
N GLU A 174 -14.99 0.64 17.08
CA GLU A 174 -14.79 -0.37 18.11
C GLU A 174 -13.93 -1.53 17.60
N ASN A 175 -14.24 -2.04 16.41
CA ASN A 175 -13.45 -3.10 15.77
C ASN A 175 -12.06 -2.62 15.39
N ILE A 176 -11.93 -1.41 14.86
CA ILE A 176 -10.64 -0.79 14.53
C ILE A 176 -9.75 -0.69 15.79
N ILE A 177 -10.29 -0.20 16.92
CA ILE A 177 -9.57 -0.09 18.19
C ILE A 177 -9.20 -1.49 18.72
N SER A 178 -10.14 -2.45 18.67
CA SER A 178 -9.89 -3.84 19.08
C SER A 178 -8.71 -4.43 18.30
N ASN A 179 -8.71 -4.26 16.98
CA ASN A 179 -7.64 -4.76 16.12
C ASN A 179 -6.30 -4.04 16.36
N ALA A 180 -6.31 -2.71 16.54
CA ALA A 180 -5.12 -1.93 16.91
C ALA A 180 -4.55 -2.38 18.27
N SER A 181 -5.42 -2.70 19.24
CA SER A 181 -5.02 -3.22 20.54
C SER A 181 -4.40 -4.62 20.46
N LYS A 182 -4.93 -5.49 19.58
CA LYS A 182 -4.33 -6.82 19.29
C LYS A 182 -2.94 -6.66 18.67
N ILE A 183 -2.77 -5.71 17.74
CA ILE A 183 -1.47 -5.39 17.13
C ILE A 183 -0.47 -4.92 18.20
N ALA A 184 -0.89 -4.00 19.08
CA ALA A 184 -0.07 -3.50 20.19
C ALA A 184 0.38 -4.59 21.16
N LYS A 185 -0.52 -5.51 21.52
CA LYS A 185 -0.22 -6.67 22.40
C LYS A 185 0.84 -7.61 21.82
N ASN A 186 1.02 -7.62 20.48
CA ASN A 186 2.08 -8.36 19.81
C ASN A 186 3.40 -7.56 19.67
N GLY A 187 3.55 -6.45 20.39
CA GLY A 187 4.79 -5.67 20.46
C GLY A 187 5.05 -4.76 19.26
N ILE A 188 4.13 -4.69 18.29
CA ILE A 188 4.27 -3.81 17.11
C ILE A 188 4.08 -2.35 17.53
N LYS A 189 5.00 -1.49 17.12
CA LYS A 189 5.03 -0.07 17.50
C LYS A 189 4.41 0.87 16.47
N GLU A 190 4.39 0.49 15.19
CA GLU A 190 3.86 1.33 14.10
C GLU A 190 2.71 0.65 13.37
N ILE A 191 1.59 1.35 13.24
CA ILE A 191 0.43 0.96 12.40
C ILE A 191 0.32 1.91 11.21
N VAL A 192 0.23 1.33 10.02
CA VAL A 192 -0.16 2.05 8.80
C VAL A 192 -1.66 1.85 8.58
N ILE A 193 -2.43 2.91 8.76
CA ILE A 193 -3.87 2.93 8.51
C ILE A 193 -4.08 2.76 7.01
N THR A 194 -4.87 1.76 6.61
CA THR A 194 -4.93 1.29 5.22
C THR A 194 -6.36 1.19 4.74
N GLY A 195 -6.58 1.57 3.50
CA GLY A 195 -7.84 1.48 2.76
C GLY A 195 -7.60 1.77 1.28
N VAL A 196 -8.65 1.73 0.50
CA VAL A 196 -8.63 2.18 -0.90
C VAL A 196 -8.67 3.71 -0.95
N ASN A 197 -9.58 4.30 -0.16
CA ASN A 197 -9.75 5.75 -0.01
C ASN A 197 -10.13 6.06 1.45
N ILE A 198 -9.14 6.08 2.32
CA ILE A 198 -9.36 6.18 3.77
C ILE A 198 -10.03 7.48 4.20
N GLY A 199 -9.85 8.57 3.45
CA GLY A 199 -10.51 9.84 3.72
C GLY A 199 -12.04 9.79 3.52
N ASP A 200 -12.51 8.82 2.73
CA ASP A 200 -13.94 8.56 2.51
C ASP A 200 -14.53 7.60 3.56
N TYR A 201 -13.83 7.38 4.68
CA TYR A 201 -14.35 6.58 5.78
C TYR A 201 -15.67 7.15 6.28
N ARG A 202 -16.69 6.31 6.27
CA ARG A 202 -18.02 6.58 6.82
C ARG A 202 -18.60 5.30 7.41
N TYR A 203 -18.86 5.35 8.69
CA TYR A 203 -19.55 4.30 9.41
C TYR A 203 -20.57 4.98 10.32
N GLU A 204 -21.86 4.80 10.05
CA GLU A 204 -22.94 5.59 10.67
C GLU A 204 -22.68 7.11 10.54
N ASP A 205 -22.61 7.84 11.63
CA ASP A 205 -22.29 9.28 11.68
C ASP A 205 -20.79 9.59 11.75
N LYS A 206 -19.95 8.54 11.90
CA LYS A 206 -18.50 8.68 12.08
C LYS A 206 -17.74 8.88 10.79
N LYS A 207 -16.72 9.74 10.83
CA LYS A 207 -15.82 10.09 9.74
C LYS A 207 -14.38 9.68 10.06
N PHE A 208 -13.47 9.85 9.11
CA PHE A 208 -12.06 9.51 9.28
C PHE A 208 -11.40 10.22 10.48
N ILE A 209 -11.78 11.46 10.76
CA ILE A 209 -11.26 12.20 11.93
C ILE A 209 -11.61 11.50 13.26
N ASP A 210 -12.77 10.87 13.37
CA ASP A 210 -13.18 10.16 14.58
C ASP A 210 -12.33 8.90 14.77
N VAL A 211 -11.99 8.22 13.67
CA VAL A 211 -11.08 7.05 13.69
C VAL A 211 -9.70 7.45 14.21
N ILE A 212 -9.10 8.53 13.69
CA ILE A 212 -7.74 8.93 14.11
C ILE A 212 -7.72 9.42 15.56
N LYS A 213 -8.76 10.15 16.03
CA LYS A 213 -8.93 10.53 17.43
C LYS A 213 -9.07 9.31 18.36
N ALA A 214 -9.76 8.27 17.92
CA ALA A 214 -9.91 7.04 18.68
C ALA A 214 -8.60 6.24 18.74
N LEU A 215 -7.89 6.10 17.62
CA LEU A 215 -6.60 5.43 17.54
C LEU A 215 -5.51 6.07 18.40
N GLU A 216 -5.50 7.41 18.53
CA GLU A 216 -4.56 8.15 19.41
C GLU A 216 -4.57 7.61 20.84
N LYS A 217 -5.72 7.14 21.33
CA LYS A 217 -5.91 6.65 22.69
C LYS A 217 -5.41 5.22 22.91
N VAL A 218 -5.12 4.47 21.84
CA VAL A 218 -4.67 3.08 21.95
C VAL A 218 -3.27 3.05 22.59
N LYS A 219 -3.14 2.29 23.68
CA LYS A 219 -1.86 2.10 24.39
C LYS A 219 -0.98 1.09 23.64
N GLY A 220 0.34 1.25 23.74
CA GLY A 220 1.35 0.35 23.17
C GLY A 220 1.73 0.63 21.72
N ILE A 221 0.92 1.40 20.96
CA ILE A 221 1.30 1.94 19.65
C ILE A 221 1.90 3.33 19.83
N THR A 222 3.07 3.53 19.25
CA THR A 222 3.81 4.80 19.31
C THR A 222 3.74 5.58 18.01
N ARG A 223 3.41 4.93 16.88
CA ARG A 223 3.34 5.57 15.56
C ARG A 223 2.13 5.11 14.75
N TYR A 224 1.42 6.08 14.20
CA TYR A 224 0.43 5.87 13.15
C TYR A 224 0.84 6.59 11.88
N ARG A 225 0.68 5.92 10.73
CA ARG A 225 0.83 6.55 9.41
C ARG A 225 -0.49 6.50 8.67
N ILE A 226 -0.88 7.64 8.16
CA ILE A 226 -1.98 7.79 7.21
C ILE A 226 -1.47 7.28 5.86
N SER A 227 -2.15 6.29 5.27
CA SER A 227 -1.83 5.87 3.91
C SER A 227 -2.39 6.86 2.88
N SER A 228 -2.62 6.44 1.63
CA SER A 228 -3.12 7.33 0.59
C SER A 228 -4.47 7.94 0.96
N ILE A 229 -4.58 9.27 0.90
CA ILE A 229 -5.79 10.04 1.17
C ILE A 229 -5.99 11.08 0.07
N GLU A 230 -7.20 11.14 -0.49
CA GLU A 230 -7.54 12.09 -1.57
C GLU A 230 -7.49 13.55 -1.07
N PRO A 231 -6.94 14.50 -1.86
CA PRO A 231 -6.71 15.87 -1.41
C PRO A 231 -7.99 16.60 -0.97
N ASN A 232 -9.11 16.32 -1.63
CA ASN A 232 -10.42 16.90 -1.29
C ASN A 232 -11.05 16.32 0.00
N LEU A 233 -10.49 15.24 0.54
CA LEU A 233 -10.94 14.61 1.79
C LEU A 233 -10.04 14.94 2.99
N ILE A 234 -8.93 15.63 2.77
CA ILE A 234 -8.08 16.14 3.85
C ILE A 234 -8.71 17.44 4.40
N THR A 235 -9.40 17.34 5.53
CA THR A 235 -9.97 18.51 6.19
C THR A 235 -8.93 19.26 7.02
N ASP A 236 -9.23 20.50 7.35
CA ASP A 236 -8.37 21.31 8.22
C ASP A 236 -8.26 20.68 9.63
N GLU A 237 -9.33 20.05 10.09
CA GLU A 237 -9.34 19.32 11.37
C GLU A 237 -8.36 18.14 11.38
N ILE A 238 -8.21 17.42 10.26
CA ILE A 238 -7.22 16.34 10.12
C ILE A 238 -5.80 16.90 10.19
N ILE A 239 -5.52 18.02 9.50
CA ILE A 239 -4.22 18.68 9.51
C ILE A 239 -3.85 19.12 10.92
N GLU A 240 -4.76 19.82 11.59
CA GLU A 240 -4.58 20.31 12.95
C GLU A 240 -4.39 19.16 13.95
N PHE A 241 -5.14 18.05 13.77
CA PHE A 241 -4.97 16.86 14.60
C PHE A 241 -3.58 16.25 14.44
N VAL A 242 -3.12 16.02 13.20
CA VAL A 242 -1.79 15.45 12.94
C VAL A 242 -0.68 16.36 13.46
N LYS A 243 -0.83 17.69 13.31
CA LYS A 243 0.10 18.68 13.84
C LYS A 243 0.30 18.57 15.36
N LYS A 244 -0.78 18.30 16.11
CA LYS A 244 -0.77 18.20 17.58
C LYS A 244 -0.46 16.82 18.13
N SER A 245 -0.66 15.80 17.33
CA SER A 245 -0.50 14.41 17.76
C SER A 245 0.97 14.05 17.96
N SER A 246 1.26 13.33 19.04
CA SER A 246 2.56 12.72 19.28
C SER A 246 2.72 11.37 18.60
N LYS A 247 1.62 10.74 18.14
CA LYS A 247 1.62 9.41 17.54
C LYS A 247 1.38 9.41 16.04
N PHE A 248 0.65 10.38 15.50
CA PHE A 248 0.44 10.49 14.06
C PHE A 248 1.64 11.15 13.39
N MET A 249 2.33 10.37 12.58
CA MET A 249 3.60 10.78 11.98
C MET A 249 3.41 11.90 10.95
N PRO A 250 4.35 12.88 10.87
CA PRO A 250 4.32 13.98 9.92
C PRO A 250 4.65 13.47 8.51
N HIS A 251 3.76 12.66 7.96
CA HIS A 251 3.89 12.05 6.64
C HIS A 251 2.51 11.87 6.02
N PHE A 252 2.31 12.44 4.84
CA PHE A 252 1.12 12.27 4.02
C PHE A 252 1.47 11.66 2.68
N HIS A 253 0.56 10.83 2.16
CA HIS A 253 0.60 10.34 0.80
C HIS A 253 -0.67 10.82 0.10
N ILE A 254 -0.53 11.75 -0.84
CA ILE A 254 -1.65 12.48 -1.46
C ILE A 254 -1.57 12.31 -2.97
N PRO A 255 -2.46 11.49 -3.60
CA PRO A 255 -2.41 11.25 -5.03
C PRO A 255 -2.79 12.52 -5.81
N LEU A 256 -1.89 12.98 -6.69
CA LEU A 256 -2.13 14.08 -7.64
C LEU A 256 -2.69 13.56 -8.96
N GLN A 257 -2.15 12.46 -9.42
CA GLN A 257 -2.37 11.81 -10.72
C GLN A 257 -1.86 12.63 -11.92
N SER A 258 -2.18 13.91 -12.04
CA SER A 258 -1.66 14.85 -13.04
C SER A 258 -1.67 16.29 -12.50
N GLY A 259 -0.72 17.12 -12.88
CA GLY A 259 -0.72 18.56 -12.60
C GLY A 259 -1.44 19.40 -13.68
N SER A 260 -2.06 18.75 -14.64
CA SER A 260 -2.87 19.40 -15.69
C SER A 260 -4.36 19.24 -15.38
N ASP A 261 -5.10 20.35 -15.30
CA ASP A 261 -6.53 20.34 -15.06
C ASP A 261 -7.30 19.68 -16.21
N VAL A 262 -6.81 19.83 -17.45
CA VAL A 262 -7.39 19.14 -18.62
C VAL A 262 -7.34 17.61 -18.42
N ILE A 263 -6.22 17.10 -17.96
CA ILE A 263 -6.04 15.67 -17.71
C ILE A 263 -6.79 15.22 -16.46
N LEU A 264 -6.77 15.99 -15.37
CA LEU A 264 -7.54 15.71 -14.16
C LEU A 264 -9.05 15.59 -14.47
N ALA A 265 -9.59 16.49 -15.27
CA ALA A 265 -10.99 16.42 -15.69
C ALA A 265 -11.28 15.13 -16.49
N LYS A 266 -10.42 14.74 -17.45
CA LYS A 266 -10.53 13.49 -18.21
C LYS A 266 -10.37 12.24 -17.33
N MET A 267 -9.53 12.32 -16.29
CA MET A 267 -9.40 11.30 -15.25
C MET A 267 -10.60 11.24 -14.31
N ARG A 268 -11.53 12.21 -14.38
CA ARG A 268 -12.68 12.39 -13.47
C ARG A 268 -12.26 12.54 -12.01
N ARG A 269 -11.21 13.34 -11.79
CA ARG A 269 -10.80 13.66 -10.42
C ARG A 269 -11.76 14.67 -9.80
N ARG A 270 -11.96 14.58 -8.48
CA ARG A 270 -12.86 15.46 -7.71
C ARG A 270 -12.13 16.68 -7.15
N TYR A 271 -11.03 17.08 -7.76
CA TYR A 271 -10.23 18.26 -7.46
C TYR A 271 -9.51 18.74 -8.73
N ASN A 272 -9.06 19.98 -8.68
CA ASN A 272 -8.20 20.62 -9.68
C ASN A 272 -6.80 20.89 -9.10
N SER A 273 -5.91 21.41 -9.93
CA SER A 273 -4.54 21.76 -9.53
C SER A 273 -4.49 22.82 -8.43
N GLU A 274 -5.40 23.80 -8.44
CA GLU A 274 -5.46 24.86 -7.43
C GLU A 274 -5.81 24.31 -6.05
N LEU A 275 -6.89 23.52 -5.92
CA LEU A 275 -7.26 22.86 -4.67
C LEU A 275 -6.10 22.01 -4.14
N TYR A 276 -5.44 21.26 -5.04
CA TYR A 276 -4.30 20.42 -4.69
C TYR A 276 -3.16 21.27 -4.13
N ARG A 277 -2.75 22.32 -4.85
CA ARG A 277 -1.70 23.26 -4.42
C ARG A 277 -2.00 23.84 -3.05
N ASN A 278 -3.19 24.39 -2.86
CA ASN A 278 -3.60 25.02 -1.61
C ASN A 278 -3.54 24.02 -0.44
N LYS A 279 -3.95 22.77 -0.67
CA LYS A 279 -3.89 21.71 0.35
C LYS A 279 -2.44 21.33 0.70
N ILE A 280 -1.58 21.15 -0.30
CA ILE A 280 -0.16 20.83 -0.09
C ILE A 280 0.56 21.96 0.68
N LEU A 281 0.34 23.22 0.25
CA LEU A 281 0.94 24.37 0.94
C LEU A 281 0.47 24.50 2.38
N LYS A 282 -0.83 24.28 2.65
CA LYS A 282 -1.35 24.31 4.02
C LYS A 282 -0.69 23.25 4.90
N ILE A 283 -0.61 21.98 4.44
CA ILE A 283 0.05 20.90 5.18
C ILE A 283 1.51 21.23 5.44
N TYR A 284 2.23 21.72 4.42
CA TYR A 284 3.64 22.03 4.52
C TYR A 284 3.94 23.17 5.49
N ASN A 285 3.11 24.20 5.50
CA ASN A 285 3.29 25.37 6.37
C ASN A 285 2.89 25.09 7.83
N GLU A 286 1.90 24.20 8.04
CA GLU A 286 1.38 23.95 9.39
C GLU A 286 2.11 22.82 10.12
N ILE A 287 2.62 21.82 9.41
CA ILE A 287 3.26 20.64 10.03
C ILE A 287 4.77 20.69 9.81
N PRO A 288 5.57 20.94 10.84
CA PRO A 288 7.02 21.00 10.70
C PRO A 288 7.63 19.71 10.16
N ASN A 289 8.58 19.83 9.25
CA ASN A 289 9.33 18.70 8.67
C ASN A 289 8.45 17.62 8.02
N VAL A 290 7.23 17.94 7.60
CA VAL A 290 6.31 16.98 6.98
C VAL A 290 6.89 16.43 5.68
N SER A 291 6.74 15.13 5.49
CA SER A 291 6.99 14.46 4.22
C SER A 291 5.71 14.28 3.43
N ILE A 292 5.70 14.69 2.17
CA ILE A 292 4.54 14.56 1.29
C ILE A 292 4.92 13.73 0.08
N GLY A 293 4.39 12.50 0.01
CA GLY A 293 4.51 11.62 -1.15
C GLY A 293 3.35 11.81 -2.12
N VAL A 294 3.61 11.67 -3.41
CA VAL A 294 2.65 11.98 -4.48
C VAL A 294 2.60 10.87 -5.51
N ASP A 295 1.40 10.38 -5.86
CA ASP A 295 1.21 9.50 -7.01
C ASP A 295 0.96 10.30 -8.27
N VAL A 296 1.62 9.93 -9.38
CA VAL A 296 1.47 10.54 -10.70
C VAL A 296 1.38 9.48 -11.77
N ILE A 297 0.43 9.64 -12.70
CA ILE A 297 0.27 8.80 -13.89
C ILE A 297 0.75 9.58 -15.11
N VAL A 298 1.68 9.03 -15.88
CA VAL A 298 2.15 9.59 -17.15
C VAL A 298 1.60 8.82 -18.34
N GLY A 299 1.36 9.54 -19.43
CA GLY A 299 0.89 8.94 -20.67
C GLY A 299 -0.57 8.48 -20.62
N PHE A 300 -1.38 9.15 -19.82
CA PHE A 300 -2.84 9.02 -19.89
C PHE A 300 -3.33 9.45 -21.29
N PRO A 301 -4.38 8.82 -21.85
CA PRO A 301 -4.90 9.23 -23.14
C PRO A 301 -5.20 10.75 -23.20
N ASP A 302 -4.89 11.37 -24.32
CA ASP A 302 -4.93 12.82 -24.53
C ASP A 302 -3.90 13.67 -23.73
N GLU A 303 -2.96 13.06 -23.03
CA GLU A 303 -1.85 13.81 -22.43
C GLU A 303 -0.85 14.23 -23.52
N SER A 304 -1.03 15.42 -24.08
CA SER A 304 -0.06 16.02 -25.02
C SER A 304 1.27 16.37 -24.32
N ASP A 305 2.28 16.74 -25.11
CA ASP A 305 3.57 17.22 -24.53
C ASP A 305 3.40 18.52 -23.75
N ILE A 306 2.43 19.36 -24.14
CA ILE A 306 2.07 20.57 -23.41
C ILE A 306 1.51 20.22 -22.03
N GLU A 307 0.55 19.29 -21.98
CA GLU A 307 -0.07 18.88 -20.71
C GLU A 307 0.92 18.14 -19.78
N PHE A 308 1.81 17.34 -20.35
CA PHE A 308 2.90 16.72 -19.58
C PHE A 308 3.85 17.78 -18.99
N LYS A 309 4.27 18.78 -19.77
CA LYS A 309 5.11 19.88 -19.30
C LYS A 309 4.43 20.71 -18.21
N LYS A 310 3.11 21.00 -18.35
CA LYS A 310 2.32 21.65 -17.28
C LYS A 310 2.35 20.84 -16.01
N SER A 311 2.10 19.53 -16.09
CA SER A 311 2.10 18.62 -14.95
C SER A 311 3.48 18.58 -14.26
N MET A 312 4.55 18.45 -15.04
CA MET A 312 5.92 18.44 -14.53
C MET A 312 6.29 19.75 -13.82
N ASN A 313 5.99 20.91 -14.42
CA ASN A 313 6.27 22.22 -13.83
C ASN A 313 5.45 22.43 -12.55
N PHE A 314 4.17 22.07 -12.57
CA PHE A 314 3.30 22.13 -11.39
C PHE A 314 3.89 21.35 -10.21
N ILE A 315 4.36 20.11 -10.44
CA ILE A 315 4.97 19.27 -9.40
C ILE A 315 6.28 19.89 -8.89
N LYS A 316 7.10 20.43 -9.80
CA LYS A 316 8.39 21.04 -9.47
C LYS A 316 8.26 22.23 -8.52
N ASP A 317 7.13 22.96 -8.61
CA ASP A 317 6.83 24.15 -7.80
C ASP A 317 6.19 23.82 -6.44
N LEU A 318 5.91 22.54 -6.15
CA LEU A 318 5.30 22.11 -4.91
C LEU A 318 6.36 21.63 -3.90
N PRO A 319 6.14 21.86 -2.59
CA PRO A 319 7.02 21.36 -1.52
C PRO A 319 6.74 19.88 -1.21
N VAL A 320 6.85 19.02 -2.22
CA VAL A 320 6.65 17.57 -2.09
C VAL A 320 7.99 16.86 -1.94
N SER A 321 7.98 15.71 -1.27
CA SER A 321 9.21 15.01 -0.89
C SER A 321 9.63 13.95 -1.91
N TYR A 322 8.68 13.27 -2.54
CA TYR A 322 8.94 12.21 -3.52
C TYR A 322 7.69 11.90 -4.36
N LEU A 323 7.91 11.24 -5.50
CA LEU A 323 6.85 10.81 -6.40
C LEU A 323 6.85 9.29 -6.54
N HIS A 324 5.67 8.70 -6.60
CA HIS A 324 5.45 7.39 -7.20
C HIS A 324 4.92 7.60 -8.62
N VAL A 325 5.75 7.28 -9.60
CA VAL A 325 5.45 7.50 -11.02
C VAL A 325 4.98 6.21 -11.66
N PHE A 326 3.75 6.24 -12.16
CA PHE A 326 3.11 5.15 -12.88
C PHE A 326 2.95 5.50 -14.35
N SER A 327 3.31 4.58 -15.25
CA SER A 327 2.89 4.67 -16.63
C SER A 327 1.44 4.22 -16.75
N TYR A 328 0.62 4.96 -17.49
CA TYR A 328 -0.76 4.55 -17.77
C TYR A 328 -0.78 3.14 -18.36
N SER A 329 -1.69 2.33 -17.88
CA SER A 329 -1.92 0.97 -18.33
C SER A 329 -3.39 0.81 -18.69
N GLU A 330 -3.65 0.40 -19.91
CA GLU A 330 -5.00 0.13 -20.42
C GLU A 330 -5.67 -0.96 -19.54
N ARG A 331 -6.92 -0.71 -19.15
CA ARG A 331 -7.73 -1.63 -18.38
C ARG A 331 -9.09 -1.80 -18.99
N GLU A 332 -9.48 -3.03 -19.22
CA GLU A 332 -10.81 -3.36 -19.72
C GLU A 332 -11.89 -2.75 -18.81
N ASN A 333 -13.02 -2.41 -19.42
CA ASN A 333 -14.19 -1.80 -18.78
C ASN A 333 -13.94 -0.41 -18.17
N THR A 334 -12.77 0.23 -18.43
CA THR A 334 -12.50 1.60 -17.99
C THR A 334 -12.88 2.63 -19.06
N LYS A 335 -13.43 3.76 -18.60
CA LYS A 335 -13.84 4.86 -19.52
C LYS A 335 -12.65 5.50 -20.24
N ALA A 336 -11.45 5.41 -19.69
CA ALA A 336 -10.24 5.93 -20.32
C ALA A 336 -9.91 5.25 -21.65
N LEU A 337 -10.38 4.02 -21.89
CA LEU A 337 -10.21 3.33 -23.17
C LEU A 337 -11.03 3.96 -24.32
N LEU A 338 -12.04 4.76 -23.99
CA LEU A 338 -12.88 5.44 -24.97
C LEU A 338 -12.27 6.77 -25.46
N LEU A 339 -11.16 7.21 -24.87
CA LEU A 339 -10.46 8.44 -25.27
C LEU A 339 -9.64 8.19 -26.54
N LYS A 340 -9.64 9.20 -27.44
CA LYS A 340 -9.21 9.02 -28.85
C LYS A 340 -7.70 9.01 -29.07
N ASN A 341 -6.92 9.69 -28.20
CA ASN A 341 -5.50 9.91 -28.43
C ASN A 341 -4.64 9.15 -27.40
N PRO A 342 -4.41 7.84 -27.57
CA PRO A 342 -3.53 7.07 -26.70
C PRO A 342 -2.10 7.57 -26.84
N VAL A 343 -1.40 7.71 -25.75
CA VAL A 343 0.04 8.05 -25.75
C VAL A 343 0.84 6.79 -26.03
N ASP A 344 1.79 6.88 -26.94
CA ASP A 344 2.69 5.77 -27.28
C ASP A 344 3.46 5.23 -26.06
N LYS A 345 3.73 3.92 -26.02
CA LYS A 345 4.41 3.27 -24.90
C LYS A 345 5.84 3.78 -24.68
N HIS A 346 6.57 4.08 -25.75
CA HIS A 346 7.91 4.63 -25.66
C HIS A 346 7.88 6.01 -25.00
N LYS A 347 6.96 6.87 -25.43
CA LYS A 347 6.74 8.20 -24.85
C LYS A 347 6.32 8.13 -23.38
N ARG A 348 5.47 7.15 -22.99
CA ARG A 348 5.15 6.91 -21.56
C ARG A 348 6.43 6.55 -20.77
N SER A 349 7.28 5.73 -21.33
CA SER A 349 8.56 5.34 -20.69
C SER A 349 9.49 6.54 -20.51
N GLU A 350 9.64 7.37 -21.52
CA GLU A 350 10.43 8.63 -21.45
C GLU A 350 9.89 9.57 -20.37
N ARG A 351 8.58 9.85 -20.37
CA ARG A 351 7.94 10.70 -19.36
C ARG A 351 8.11 10.13 -17.95
N SER A 352 7.97 8.82 -17.81
CA SER A 352 8.20 8.13 -16.54
C SER A 352 9.63 8.28 -16.06
N LYS A 353 10.63 8.18 -16.94
CA LYS A 353 12.04 8.41 -16.63
C LYS A 353 12.28 9.83 -16.14
N ILE A 354 11.75 10.84 -16.85
CA ILE A 354 11.87 12.26 -16.48
C ILE A 354 11.30 12.51 -15.08
N LEU A 355 10.08 12.04 -14.78
CA LEU A 355 9.49 12.29 -13.46
C LEU A 355 10.16 11.47 -12.34
N ARG A 356 10.72 10.30 -12.63
CA ARG A 356 11.51 9.55 -11.63
C ARG A 356 12.82 10.29 -11.31
N MET A 357 13.48 10.90 -12.29
CA MET A 357 14.64 11.75 -12.03
C MET A 357 14.26 12.98 -11.18
N LEU A 358 13.10 13.60 -11.47
CA LEU A 358 12.57 14.68 -10.63
C LEU A 358 12.30 14.18 -9.21
N SER A 359 11.67 13.00 -9.05
CA SER A 359 11.43 12.38 -7.74
C SER A 359 12.72 12.20 -6.94
N SER A 360 13.76 11.66 -7.54
CA SER A 360 15.09 11.50 -6.87
C SER A 360 15.66 12.82 -6.42
N LYS A 361 15.54 13.88 -7.24
CA LYS A 361 15.97 15.25 -6.87
C LYS A 361 15.16 15.80 -5.69
N LEU A 362 13.84 15.67 -5.71
CA LEU A 362 12.95 16.11 -4.62
C LEU A 362 13.27 15.36 -3.32
N GLN A 363 13.46 14.04 -3.40
CA GLN A 363 13.79 13.21 -2.24
C GLN A 363 15.16 13.59 -1.66
N ARG A 364 16.16 13.78 -2.50
CA ARG A 364 17.47 14.26 -2.05
C ARG A 364 17.35 15.59 -1.33
N ASN A 365 16.65 16.57 -1.93
CA ASN A 365 16.46 17.89 -1.33
C ASN A 365 15.75 17.81 0.02
N PHE A 366 14.75 16.92 0.15
CA PHE A 366 14.04 16.68 1.40
C PHE A 366 14.96 16.07 2.46
N TYR A 367 15.77 15.08 2.08
CA TYR A 367 16.68 14.39 2.99
C TYR A 367 17.80 15.31 3.50
N LEU A 368 18.40 16.11 2.60
CA LEU A 368 19.48 17.06 2.95
C LEU A 368 19.05 18.11 3.99
N LYS A 369 17.76 18.47 4.06
CA LYS A 369 17.24 19.38 5.11
C LYS A 369 17.31 18.76 6.51
N SER A 370 17.53 17.48 6.63
CA SER A 370 17.61 16.76 7.91
C SER A 370 19.03 16.45 8.36
N LEU A 371 20.06 16.86 7.59
CA LEU A 371 21.46 16.75 8.01
C LEU A 371 21.69 17.51 9.31
N GLY A 372 22.41 16.89 10.26
CA GLY A 372 22.69 17.48 11.56
C GLY A 372 21.50 17.48 12.53
N ALA A 373 20.38 16.85 12.17
CA ALA A 373 19.20 16.76 13.03
C ALA A 373 19.14 15.43 13.79
N THR A 374 18.63 15.47 15.01
CA THR A 374 18.24 14.30 15.76
C THR A 374 16.86 13.84 15.32
N LYS A 375 16.72 12.53 15.08
CA LYS A 375 15.48 11.88 14.63
C LYS A 375 15.23 10.59 15.35
N ASN A 376 13.96 10.24 15.54
CA ASN A 376 13.57 8.95 16.08
C ASN A 376 13.33 7.96 14.91
N VAL A 377 14.05 6.84 14.88
CA VAL A 377 14.02 5.83 13.82
C VAL A 377 13.40 4.54 14.32
N LEU A 378 12.43 4.01 13.58
CA LEU A 378 11.99 2.62 13.75
C LEU A 378 12.80 1.76 12.77
N PHE A 379 13.69 0.90 13.30
CA PHE A 379 14.48 -0.04 12.51
C PHE A 379 13.63 -1.23 12.05
N GLU A 380 13.84 -1.67 10.80
CA GLU A 380 13.17 -2.83 10.22
C GLU A 380 13.74 -4.15 10.79
N GLN A 381 13.13 -5.26 10.41
CA GLN A 381 13.50 -6.58 10.96
C GLN A 381 14.64 -7.25 10.19
N GLU A 382 14.69 -7.03 8.86
CA GLU A 382 15.47 -7.87 7.96
C GLU A 382 16.88 -7.35 7.76
N ASP A 383 17.85 -8.27 7.77
CA ASP A 383 19.16 -8.05 7.16
C ASP A 383 19.01 -7.99 5.64
N LYS A 384 19.55 -6.94 5.04
CA LYS A 384 19.59 -6.78 3.58
C LYS A 384 21.05 -6.55 3.16
N ASN A 385 21.73 -7.62 2.84
CA ASN A 385 23.12 -7.61 2.41
C ASN A 385 24.08 -6.97 3.45
N GLY A 386 23.95 -7.33 4.72
CA GLY A 386 24.78 -6.79 5.80
C GLY A 386 24.34 -5.43 6.33
N PHE A 387 23.16 -4.95 5.93
CA PHE A 387 22.61 -3.66 6.39
C PHE A 387 21.22 -3.82 7.00
N LEU A 388 20.98 -3.02 8.03
CA LEU A 388 19.68 -2.78 8.63
C LEU A 388 19.14 -1.43 8.16
N PHE A 389 17.87 -1.39 7.79
CA PHE A 389 17.19 -0.18 7.40
C PHE A 389 16.18 0.25 8.45
N GLY A 390 15.89 1.55 8.48
CA GLY A 390 14.86 2.10 9.35
C GLY A 390 14.21 3.31 8.70
N PHE A 391 13.14 3.81 9.34
CA PHE A 391 12.47 5.03 8.90
C PHE A 391 12.25 5.98 10.05
N THR A 392 12.58 7.24 9.82
CA THR A 392 12.27 8.33 10.74
C THR A 392 10.76 8.56 10.84
N GLU A 393 10.33 9.39 11.78
CA GLU A 393 8.95 9.85 11.91
C GLU A 393 8.43 10.48 10.60
N ASN A 394 9.23 11.27 9.91
CA ASN A 394 8.89 11.91 8.63
C ASN A 394 9.34 11.11 7.39
N TYR A 395 9.50 9.79 7.53
CA TYR A 395 9.71 8.84 6.45
C TYR A 395 11.04 8.93 5.70
N ILE A 396 12.10 9.46 6.31
CA ILE A 396 13.46 9.39 5.78
C ILE A 396 13.99 7.97 5.98
N LYS A 397 14.55 7.38 4.94
CA LYS A 397 15.13 6.04 5.00
C LYS A 397 16.56 6.10 5.52
N ILE A 398 16.80 5.37 6.60
CA ILE A 398 18.09 5.25 7.28
C ILE A 398 18.72 3.91 6.91
N LYS A 399 20.06 3.87 6.85
CA LYS A 399 20.88 2.69 6.62
C LYS A 399 22.00 2.63 7.65
N VAL A 400 22.13 1.50 8.32
CA VAL A 400 23.23 1.20 9.26
C VAL A 400 23.76 -0.20 8.99
N PRO A 401 24.98 -0.55 9.39
CA PRO A 401 25.43 -1.93 9.42
C PRO A 401 24.43 -2.81 10.19
N TYR A 402 24.27 -4.07 9.78
CA TYR A 402 23.32 -4.96 10.44
C TYR A 402 23.70 -5.19 11.90
N ASN A 403 22.75 -4.89 12.77
CA ASN A 403 22.85 -5.18 14.20
C ASN A 403 21.50 -5.74 14.67
N LYS A 404 21.51 -6.99 15.14
CA LYS A 404 20.31 -7.70 15.61
C LYS A 404 19.64 -7.01 16.80
N THR A 405 20.39 -6.33 17.65
CA THR A 405 19.84 -5.64 18.83
C THR A 405 18.99 -4.44 18.47
N LEU A 406 19.25 -3.80 17.31
CA LEU A 406 18.48 -2.68 16.79
C LEU A 406 17.19 -3.13 16.07
N SER A 407 17.11 -4.40 15.67
CA SER A 407 15.97 -4.92 14.89
C SER A 407 14.64 -4.71 15.63
N LYS A 408 13.65 -4.12 14.97
CA LYS A 408 12.31 -3.78 15.50
C LYS A 408 12.31 -2.76 16.64
N THR A 409 13.44 -2.13 16.95
CA THR A 409 13.51 -1.11 18.00
C THR A 409 13.27 0.30 17.45
N GLN A 410 12.90 1.21 18.35
CA GLN A 410 12.90 2.64 18.09
C GLN A 410 14.11 3.25 18.79
N GLN A 411 14.92 4.02 18.05
CA GLN A 411 16.13 4.65 18.56
C GLN A 411 16.19 6.11 18.12
N GLU A 412 16.70 6.97 18.98
CA GLU A 412 17.11 8.31 18.60
C GLU A 412 18.47 8.27 17.93
N VAL A 413 18.59 8.93 16.79
CA VAL A 413 19.78 8.95 15.97
C VAL A 413 20.11 10.36 15.51
N PHE A 414 21.40 10.63 15.32
CA PHE A 414 21.89 11.85 14.70
C PHE A 414 22.20 11.58 13.22
N ILE A 415 21.58 12.36 12.31
CA ILE A 415 21.75 12.18 10.85
C ILE A 415 23.08 12.82 10.43
N THR A 416 24.01 12.01 9.87
CA THR A 416 25.35 12.45 9.48
C THR A 416 25.50 12.76 7.99
N ASP A 417 25.14 11.81 7.11
CA ASP A 417 25.43 11.87 5.70
C ASP A 417 24.30 11.36 4.83
N TYR A 418 24.28 11.81 3.56
CA TYR A 418 23.43 11.33 2.50
C TYR A 418 24.16 10.34 1.60
N ASN A 419 23.55 9.22 1.27
CA ASN A 419 24.07 8.19 0.37
C ASN A 419 23.42 8.27 -1.02
N ASP A 420 24.17 7.90 -2.06
CA ASP A 420 23.69 7.87 -3.45
C ASP A 420 22.53 6.87 -3.67
N ASP A 421 22.36 5.87 -2.77
CA ASP A 421 21.26 4.91 -2.80
C ASP A 421 19.95 5.46 -2.18
N LEU A 422 19.85 6.77 -2.02
CA LEU A 422 18.69 7.46 -1.41
C LEU A 422 18.43 7.00 0.05
N THR A 423 19.48 6.84 0.82
CA THR A 423 19.44 6.60 2.27
C THR A 423 20.28 7.63 3.02
N MET A 424 20.10 7.71 4.35
CA MET A 424 20.94 8.53 5.22
C MET A 424 21.72 7.64 6.17
N ASN A 425 22.99 8.01 6.43
CA ASN A 425 23.78 7.45 7.52
C ASN A 425 23.45 8.16 8.84
N VAL A 426 23.63 7.46 9.93
CA VAL A 426 23.34 8.00 11.27
C VAL A 426 24.37 7.48 12.29
N LYS A 427 24.49 8.24 13.40
CA LYS A 427 25.10 7.77 14.66
C LYS A 427 24.01 7.56 15.70
N LEU A 428 24.08 6.50 16.49
CA LEU A 428 23.22 6.30 17.64
C LEU A 428 23.58 7.30 18.73
N LEU A 429 22.60 7.91 19.39
CA LEU A 429 22.89 8.92 20.43
C LEU A 429 23.58 8.32 21.65
N GLU A 430 23.32 7.06 21.99
CA GLU A 430 24.03 6.36 23.06
C GLU A 430 25.55 6.25 22.79
N GLU A 431 25.96 6.19 21.51
CA GLU A 431 27.37 6.18 21.10
C GLU A 431 28.00 7.59 21.13
N CYS A 432 27.18 8.64 21.01
CA CYS A 432 27.67 10.05 21.04
C CYS A 432 27.94 10.54 22.47
N ILE A 433 27.38 9.88 23.51
CA ILE A 433 27.58 10.26 24.94
C ILE A 433 28.87 9.66 25.48
N GLN A 434 29.43 8.65 24.79
CA GLN A 434 30.68 7.95 25.20
C GLN A 434 31.96 8.49 24.50
N GLN A 435 31.87 9.52 23.67
CA GLN A 435 32.96 10.27 23.06
C GLN A 435 33.05 11.69 23.64
#